data_3354b8d729f4a34f5e70aaa2027acc02
#
_entry.id   3354b8d729f4a34f5e70aaa2027acc02
#
_cell.length_a   1.000
_cell.length_b   1.000
_cell.length_c   1.000
_cell.angle_alpha   90.00
_cell.angle_beta   90.00
_cell.angle_gamma   90.00
#
_symmetry.space_group_name_H-M   'P 1'
#
loop_
_entity.id
_entity.type
_entity.pdbx_description
1 polymer ?
#
loop_
_entity_poly.entity_id
_entity_poly.type
_entity_poly.pdbx_seq_one_letter_code
_entity_poly.pdbx_strand_id
1 'polypeptide(L)'
;MPVVTMRQLLDSGVHFGHQTRRWNPKMKRFIFTERNGIYIIDLQQSLSYIDRAYEFVKATVAHGGTVLFVGTKKQAQEAIADQATRVGQPYVNQRWLGGMLTNFQTVAKRIQRMKELEEINFEDVASSGHTKKELLLLKRELTKLQTNLGGIRNLTKAPSVLWVVDTKKEHLAIDEAKKLNIPVVAILDTNCDPDEVDFPIPGNDDAIRSVHLLTRVVADAIAEGLIARNNKATGNEEAPAEPLAEWERELLVTDSAVETAVEAPVETVVEAAVEAPVEAAAEVATEAPAVETETEK
;
A
#
# COMPACT_ATOMS: atom_id res chain seq x y z
N MET A 1 11.91 1.29 13.99
CA MET A 1 10.71 0.53 14.44
C MET A 1 10.23 -0.28 13.26
N PRO A 2 9.71 -1.49 13.43
CA PRO A 2 9.20 -2.26 12.31
C PRO A 2 8.07 -1.50 11.61
N VAL A 3 8.08 -1.49 10.30
CA VAL A 3 7.10 -0.76 9.45
C VAL A 3 5.68 -1.30 9.64
N VAL A 4 5.58 -2.59 9.97
CA VAL A 4 4.33 -3.32 10.22
C VAL A 4 4.44 -4.16 11.48
N THR A 5 3.37 -4.24 12.26
CA THR A 5 3.33 -5.09 13.46
C THR A 5 2.94 -6.52 13.12
N MET A 6 3.43 -7.49 13.89
CA MET A 6 3.05 -8.90 13.79
C MET A 6 1.51 -9.09 13.84
N ARG A 7 0.83 -8.30 14.67
CA ARG A 7 -0.63 -8.35 14.80
C ARG A 7 -1.33 -7.96 13.51
N GLN A 8 -0.88 -6.90 12.83
CA GLN A 8 -1.44 -6.48 11.54
C GLN A 8 -1.27 -7.56 10.46
N LEU A 9 -0.13 -8.26 10.45
CA LEU A 9 0.11 -9.37 9.52
C LEU A 9 -0.82 -10.56 9.81
N LEU A 10 -1.05 -10.88 11.08
CA LEU A 10 -2.00 -11.93 11.48
C LEU A 10 -3.44 -11.59 11.11
N ASP A 11 -3.89 -10.37 11.44
CA ASP A 11 -5.26 -9.90 11.21
C ASP A 11 -5.59 -9.81 9.71
N SER A 12 -4.59 -9.51 8.88
CA SER A 12 -4.75 -9.48 7.41
C SER A 12 -4.62 -10.85 6.74
N GLY A 13 -4.20 -11.89 7.47
CA GLY A 13 -4.09 -13.25 6.97
C GLY A 13 -2.88 -13.49 6.06
N VAL A 14 -1.80 -12.74 6.22
CA VAL A 14 -0.54 -12.90 5.48
C VAL A 14 0.10 -14.26 5.70
N HIS A 15 -0.12 -14.86 6.88
CA HIS A 15 0.45 -16.14 7.28
C HIS A 15 -0.13 -17.39 6.59
N PHE A 16 -1.26 -17.26 5.92
CA PHE A 16 -1.84 -18.38 5.18
C PHE A 16 -1.13 -18.56 3.84
N GLY A 17 -0.71 -19.80 3.59
CA GLY A 17 -0.20 -20.19 2.29
C GLY A 17 -1.20 -21.06 1.53
N HIS A 18 -0.74 -21.72 0.49
CA HIS A 18 -1.52 -22.63 -0.33
C HIS A 18 -1.60 -24.05 0.30
N GLN A 19 -2.44 -24.88 -0.30
CA GLN A 19 -2.55 -26.31 0.04
C GLN A 19 -1.21 -27.01 -0.15
N THR A 20 -0.91 -28.00 0.73
CA THR A 20 0.32 -28.79 0.72
C THR A 20 0.63 -29.46 -0.62
N ARG A 21 -0.40 -29.76 -1.44
CA ARG A 21 -0.25 -30.35 -2.78
C ARG A 21 0.33 -29.40 -3.82
N ARG A 22 0.26 -28.08 -3.60
CA ARG A 22 0.67 -27.06 -4.59
C ARG A 22 1.96 -26.33 -4.22
N TRP A 23 2.66 -26.76 -3.22
CA TRP A 23 3.83 -26.05 -2.72
C TRP A 23 5.07 -26.22 -3.62
N ASN A 24 6.00 -25.28 -3.48
CA ASN A 24 7.35 -25.38 -4.05
C ASN A 24 8.33 -25.79 -2.93
N PRO A 25 9.14 -26.87 -3.12
CA PRO A 25 10.12 -27.30 -2.12
C PRO A 25 11.12 -26.21 -1.69
N LYS A 26 11.47 -25.28 -2.57
CA LYS A 26 12.36 -24.15 -2.26
C LYS A 26 11.78 -23.20 -1.20
N MET A 27 10.45 -23.16 -1.08
CA MET A 27 9.76 -22.34 -0.06
C MET A 27 9.81 -22.95 1.34
N LYS A 28 10.35 -24.16 1.52
CA LYS A 28 10.47 -24.83 2.82
C LYS A 28 11.07 -23.93 3.90
N ARG A 29 12.02 -23.09 3.55
CA ARG A 29 12.71 -22.17 4.47
C ARG A 29 11.80 -21.10 5.09
N PHE A 30 10.67 -20.78 4.44
CA PHE A 30 9.71 -19.78 4.88
C PHE A 30 8.45 -20.37 5.54
N ILE A 31 8.33 -21.70 5.56
CA ILE A 31 7.18 -22.39 6.12
C ILE A 31 7.43 -22.68 7.59
N PHE A 32 6.53 -22.21 8.45
CA PHE A 32 6.57 -22.46 9.88
C PHE A 32 6.00 -23.84 10.23
N THR A 33 4.80 -24.15 9.74
CA THR A 33 4.09 -25.40 10.03
C THR A 33 3.02 -25.69 8.97
N GLU A 34 2.38 -26.85 9.11
CA GLU A 34 1.20 -27.24 8.36
C GLU A 34 0.01 -27.40 9.31
N ARG A 35 -1.15 -26.90 8.90
CA ARG A 35 -2.40 -27.06 9.62
C ARG A 35 -3.57 -27.25 8.65
N ASN A 36 -4.34 -28.34 8.85
CA ASN A 36 -5.51 -28.66 8.01
C ASN A 36 -5.20 -28.75 6.49
N GLY A 37 -4.01 -29.24 6.13
CA GLY A 37 -3.60 -29.36 4.73
C GLY A 37 -3.22 -28.04 4.05
N ILE A 38 -2.99 -26.97 4.84
CA ILE A 38 -2.54 -25.65 4.38
C ILE A 38 -1.23 -25.32 5.08
N TYR A 39 -0.25 -24.82 4.35
CA TYR A 39 0.99 -24.31 4.93
C TYR A 39 0.79 -22.96 5.61
N ILE A 40 1.48 -22.77 6.71
CA ILE A 40 1.52 -21.51 7.46
C ILE A 40 2.92 -20.92 7.28
N ILE A 41 2.98 -19.67 6.83
CA ILE A 41 4.21 -18.93 6.59
C ILE A 41 4.73 -18.33 7.90
N ASP A 42 6.05 -18.33 8.09
CA ASP A 42 6.72 -17.75 9.24
C ASP A 42 6.73 -16.22 9.14
N LEU A 43 5.89 -15.57 9.94
CA LEU A 43 5.75 -14.12 9.97
C LEU A 43 6.97 -13.38 10.55
N GLN A 44 7.79 -14.02 11.37
CA GLN A 44 9.01 -13.39 11.91
C GLN A 44 10.02 -13.17 10.79
N GLN A 45 10.16 -14.17 9.92
CA GLN A 45 10.98 -14.03 8.71
C GLN A 45 10.34 -12.99 7.76
N SER A 46 9.02 -13.06 7.54
CA SER A 46 8.33 -12.10 6.67
C SER A 46 8.57 -10.65 7.08
N LEU A 47 8.56 -10.33 8.39
CA LEU A 47 8.89 -8.99 8.89
C LEU A 47 10.29 -8.54 8.46
N SER A 48 11.29 -9.39 8.64
CA SER A 48 12.66 -9.05 8.26
C SER A 48 12.82 -8.80 6.75
N TYR A 49 12.09 -9.54 5.93
CA TYR A 49 12.09 -9.34 4.48
C TYR A 49 11.30 -8.11 4.07
N ILE A 50 10.21 -7.79 4.75
CA ILE A 50 9.44 -6.55 4.54
C ILE A 50 10.32 -5.34 4.85
N ASP A 51 11.02 -5.32 5.98
CA ASP A 51 11.88 -4.20 6.36
C ASP A 51 13.02 -3.98 5.32
N ARG A 52 13.66 -5.06 4.84
CA ARG A 52 14.67 -4.98 3.78
C ARG A 52 14.12 -4.45 2.47
N ALA A 53 12.96 -4.93 2.06
CA ALA A 53 12.30 -4.47 0.83
C ALA A 53 11.89 -3.00 0.95
N TYR A 54 11.39 -2.59 2.12
CA TYR A 54 11.02 -1.22 2.42
C TYR A 54 12.21 -0.26 2.27
N GLU A 55 13.32 -0.56 2.92
CA GLU A 55 14.53 0.26 2.86
C GLU A 55 15.09 0.35 1.43
N PHE A 56 15.10 -0.77 0.71
CA PHE A 56 15.54 -0.80 -0.68
C PHE A 56 14.68 0.09 -1.58
N VAL A 57 13.35 -0.05 -1.50
CA VAL A 57 12.40 0.75 -2.30
C VAL A 57 12.53 2.24 -1.96
N LYS A 58 12.56 2.58 -0.67
CA LYS A 58 12.75 3.95 -0.17
C LYS A 58 14.04 4.58 -0.72
N ALA A 59 15.16 3.87 -0.61
CA ALA A 59 16.46 4.35 -1.12
C ALA A 59 16.42 4.55 -2.64
N THR A 60 15.86 3.61 -3.39
CA THR A 60 15.77 3.70 -4.86
C THR A 60 14.93 4.90 -5.30
N VAL A 61 13.80 5.15 -4.64
CA VAL A 61 12.93 6.30 -4.94
C VAL A 61 13.56 7.62 -4.53
N ALA A 62 14.28 7.67 -3.42
CA ALA A 62 15.05 8.84 -2.98
C ALA A 62 16.13 9.25 -4.01
N HIS A 63 16.66 8.29 -4.78
CA HIS A 63 17.56 8.55 -5.90
C HIS A 63 16.85 8.86 -7.23
N GLY A 64 15.52 9.03 -7.21
CA GLY A 64 14.74 9.36 -8.40
C GLY A 64 14.28 8.14 -9.23
N GLY A 65 14.37 6.94 -8.68
CA GLY A 65 13.85 5.71 -9.27
C GLY A 65 12.33 5.70 -9.34
N THR A 66 11.80 4.96 -10.33
CA THR A 66 10.37 4.74 -10.51
C THR A 66 10.05 3.28 -10.19
N VAL A 67 8.97 3.03 -9.46
CA VAL A 67 8.49 1.68 -9.11
C VAL A 67 7.26 1.36 -9.95
N LEU A 68 7.28 0.23 -10.68
CA LEU A 68 6.12 -0.24 -11.43
C LEU A 68 5.39 -1.31 -10.62
N PHE A 69 4.12 -1.06 -10.34
CA PHE A 69 3.25 -2.01 -9.66
C PHE A 69 2.61 -2.98 -10.64
N VAL A 70 2.73 -4.28 -10.38
CA VAL A 70 2.23 -5.35 -11.25
C VAL A 70 1.40 -6.35 -10.44
N GLY A 71 0.17 -6.58 -10.87
CA GLY A 71 -0.67 -7.63 -10.30
C GLY A 71 -2.00 -7.72 -11.00
N THR A 72 -2.14 -8.75 -11.82
CA THR A 72 -3.35 -8.99 -12.62
C THR A 72 -4.35 -9.91 -11.93
N LYS A 73 -4.02 -10.41 -10.73
CA LYS A 73 -4.91 -11.23 -9.91
C LYS A 73 -6.11 -10.40 -9.46
N LYS A 74 -7.32 -10.93 -9.56
CA LYS A 74 -8.55 -10.19 -9.20
C LYS A 74 -8.49 -9.58 -7.80
N GLN A 75 -7.87 -10.30 -6.85
CA GLN A 75 -7.69 -9.87 -5.47
C GLN A 75 -6.71 -8.70 -5.31
N ALA A 76 -5.81 -8.51 -6.29
CA ALA A 76 -4.77 -7.50 -6.27
C ALA A 76 -5.12 -6.23 -7.09
N GLN A 77 -6.03 -6.35 -8.07
CA GLN A 77 -6.30 -5.30 -9.06
C GLN A 77 -6.65 -3.94 -8.45
N GLU A 78 -7.53 -3.93 -7.46
CA GLU A 78 -7.99 -2.72 -6.78
C GLU A 78 -6.89 -2.15 -5.88
N ALA A 79 -6.31 -3.00 -5.01
CA ALA A 79 -5.25 -2.60 -4.10
C ALA A 79 -4.04 -1.97 -4.82
N ILE A 80 -3.66 -2.53 -5.98
CA ILE A 80 -2.57 -2.02 -6.80
C ILE A 80 -2.93 -0.67 -7.41
N ALA A 81 -4.13 -0.53 -8.01
CA ALA A 81 -4.55 0.73 -8.62
C ALA A 81 -4.62 1.86 -7.59
N ASP A 82 -5.22 1.60 -6.43
CA ASP A 82 -5.40 2.59 -5.37
C ASP A 82 -4.05 3.05 -4.79
N GLN A 83 -3.19 2.09 -4.42
CA GLN A 83 -1.92 2.42 -3.80
C GLN A 83 -0.94 3.07 -4.80
N ALA A 84 -0.88 2.59 -6.04
CA ALA A 84 -0.05 3.20 -7.07
C ALA A 84 -0.51 4.62 -7.41
N THR A 85 -1.82 4.85 -7.51
CA THR A 85 -2.38 6.19 -7.75
C THR A 85 -2.09 7.13 -6.59
N ARG A 86 -2.19 6.65 -5.34
CA ARG A 86 -1.87 7.42 -4.13
C ARG A 86 -0.45 8.00 -4.16
N VAL A 87 0.51 7.23 -4.66
CA VAL A 87 1.93 7.65 -4.70
C VAL A 87 2.39 8.12 -6.09
N GLY A 88 1.48 8.24 -7.05
CA GLY A 88 1.77 8.71 -8.40
C GLY A 88 2.71 7.80 -9.19
N GLN A 89 2.71 6.50 -8.91
CA GLN A 89 3.54 5.51 -9.60
C GLN A 89 2.76 4.76 -10.68
N PRO A 90 3.42 4.30 -11.74
CA PRO A 90 2.80 3.51 -12.79
C PRO A 90 2.37 2.12 -12.28
N TYR A 91 1.30 1.56 -12.86
CA TYR A 91 0.81 0.23 -12.51
C TYR A 91 0.20 -0.53 -13.68
N VAL A 92 0.16 -1.85 -13.56
CA VAL A 92 -0.50 -2.79 -14.47
C VAL A 92 -1.35 -3.75 -13.64
N ASN A 93 -2.67 -3.59 -13.72
CA ASN A 93 -3.61 -4.37 -12.90
C ASN A 93 -4.55 -5.28 -13.69
N GLN A 94 -4.56 -5.23 -15.02
CA GLN A 94 -5.48 -6.05 -15.83
C GLN A 94 -4.77 -7.21 -16.51
N ARG A 95 -3.81 -6.92 -17.37
CA ARG A 95 -3.07 -7.92 -18.10
C ARG A 95 -1.68 -7.42 -18.44
N TRP A 96 -0.67 -8.22 -18.14
CA TRP A 96 0.67 -7.98 -18.65
C TRP A 96 0.73 -8.32 -20.14
N LEU A 97 1.16 -7.37 -20.94
CA LEU A 97 1.39 -7.56 -22.37
C LEU A 97 2.87 -7.89 -22.57
N GLY A 98 3.15 -8.99 -23.29
CA GLY A 98 4.54 -9.33 -23.59
C GLY A 98 5.28 -8.21 -24.31
N GLY A 99 6.48 -7.90 -23.83
CA GLY A 99 7.30 -6.81 -24.36
C GLY A 99 7.05 -5.44 -23.70
N MET A 100 6.31 -5.38 -22.59
CA MET A 100 6.04 -4.09 -21.91
C MET A 100 7.32 -3.41 -21.44
N LEU A 101 8.32 -4.14 -21.06
CA LEU A 101 9.64 -3.63 -20.68
C LEU A 101 10.65 -3.79 -21.81
N THR A 102 10.76 -4.97 -22.37
CA THR A 102 11.77 -5.31 -23.38
C THR A 102 11.54 -4.66 -24.74
N ASN A 103 10.29 -4.37 -25.09
CA ASN A 103 9.91 -3.66 -26.33
C ASN A 103 9.11 -2.39 -26.03
N PHE A 104 9.62 -1.57 -25.12
CA PHE A 104 8.95 -0.37 -24.66
C PHE A 104 8.61 0.62 -25.78
N GLN A 105 9.41 0.69 -26.86
CA GLN A 105 9.14 1.56 -28.01
C GLN A 105 7.79 1.24 -28.66
N THR A 106 7.44 -0.04 -28.80
CA THR A 106 6.15 -0.44 -29.36
C THR A 106 5.01 -0.10 -28.41
N VAL A 107 5.23 -0.29 -27.11
CA VAL A 107 4.24 0.08 -26.07
C VAL A 107 4.03 1.58 -26.03
N ALA A 108 5.08 2.38 -26.11
CA ALA A 108 5.01 3.86 -26.19
C ALA A 108 4.17 4.34 -27.38
N LYS A 109 4.30 3.70 -28.57
CA LYS A 109 3.44 4.01 -29.72
C LYS A 109 1.96 3.70 -29.44
N ARG A 110 1.65 2.64 -28.67
CA ARG A 110 0.27 2.32 -28.27
C ARG A 110 -0.27 3.30 -27.24
N ILE A 111 0.58 3.75 -26.32
CA ILE A 111 0.22 4.81 -25.35
C ILE A 111 -0.04 6.14 -26.10
N GLN A 112 0.78 6.46 -27.10
CA GLN A 112 0.55 7.62 -27.94
C GLN A 112 -0.78 7.52 -28.69
N ARG A 113 -1.06 6.35 -29.28
CA ARG A 113 -2.35 6.09 -29.95
C ARG A 113 -3.54 6.23 -29.00
N MET A 114 -3.38 5.79 -27.75
CA MET A 114 -4.41 5.99 -26.71
C MET A 114 -4.68 7.48 -26.46
N LYS A 115 -3.64 8.31 -26.35
CA LYS A 115 -3.75 9.76 -26.18
C LYS A 115 -4.44 10.43 -27.37
N GLU A 116 -4.07 10.06 -28.59
CA GLU A 116 -4.72 10.54 -29.84
C GLU A 116 -6.21 10.22 -29.86
N LEU A 117 -6.59 8.99 -29.43
CA LEU A 117 -7.99 8.60 -29.37
C LEU A 117 -8.76 9.33 -28.26
N GLU A 118 -8.12 9.74 -27.18
CA GLU A 118 -8.74 10.54 -26.11
C GLU A 118 -9.05 11.99 -26.56
N GLU A 119 -8.33 12.52 -27.55
CA GLU A 119 -8.58 13.84 -28.11
C GLU A 119 -9.81 13.89 -29.04
N ILE A 120 -10.28 12.71 -29.51
CA ILE A 120 -11.44 12.61 -30.40
C ILE A 120 -12.74 12.80 -29.61
N ASN A 121 -13.57 13.72 -30.06
CA ASN A 121 -14.92 13.84 -29.51
C ASN A 121 -15.83 12.73 -30.06
N PHE A 122 -16.22 11.79 -29.21
CA PHE A 122 -17.08 10.66 -29.58
C PHE A 122 -18.58 10.97 -29.55
N GLU A 123 -18.98 12.14 -29.06
CA GLU A 123 -20.39 12.52 -28.95
C GLU A 123 -20.87 13.27 -30.18
N ASP A 124 -19.99 14.02 -30.83
CA ASP A 124 -20.32 14.83 -31.99
C ASP A 124 -19.73 14.25 -33.28
N VAL A 125 -20.60 13.65 -34.09
CA VAL A 125 -20.24 13.05 -35.39
C VAL A 125 -19.83 14.10 -36.42
N ALA A 126 -20.42 15.31 -36.34
CA ALA A 126 -20.19 16.36 -37.32
C ALA A 126 -18.79 16.97 -37.16
N SER A 127 -18.32 17.11 -35.92
CA SER A 127 -16.99 17.69 -35.65
C SER A 127 -15.84 16.69 -35.79
N SER A 128 -16.12 15.38 -35.63
CA SER A 128 -15.08 14.34 -35.65
C SER A 128 -14.64 13.90 -37.06
N GLY A 129 -15.44 14.21 -38.11
CA GLY A 129 -15.17 13.77 -39.48
C GLY A 129 -15.27 12.26 -39.70
N HIS A 130 -15.80 11.51 -38.72
CA HIS A 130 -15.95 10.05 -38.76
C HIS A 130 -17.43 9.64 -38.79
N THR A 131 -17.71 8.48 -39.37
CA THR A 131 -19.05 7.90 -39.32
C THR A 131 -19.37 7.34 -37.92
N LYS A 132 -20.67 7.25 -37.56
CA LYS A 132 -21.09 6.66 -36.27
C LYS A 132 -20.52 5.27 -36.00
N LYS A 133 -20.38 4.45 -37.07
CA LYS A 133 -19.79 3.10 -36.97
C LYS A 133 -18.30 3.16 -36.63
N GLU A 134 -17.57 4.05 -37.27
CA GLU A 134 -16.14 4.24 -37.02
C GLU A 134 -15.89 4.76 -35.60
N LEU A 135 -16.66 5.76 -35.16
CA LEU A 135 -16.57 6.27 -33.79
C LEU A 135 -16.81 5.17 -32.74
N LEU A 136 -17.76 4.28 -32.99
CA LEU A 136 -18.01 3.13 -32.10
C LEU A 136 -16.81 2.16 -32.05
N LEU A 137 -16.16 1.91 -33.19
CA LEU A 137 -14.96 1.05 -33.24
C LEU A 137 -13.78 1.71 -32.54
N LEU A 138 -13.54 3.01 -32.78
CA LEU A 138 -12.50 3.81 -32.11
C LEU A 138 -12.72 3.89 -30.61
N LYS A 139 -13.96 4.08 -30.15
CA LYS A 139 -14.31 4.06 -28.73
C LYS A 139 -14.02 2.71 -28.06
N ARG A 140 -14.31 1.60 -28.75
CA ARG A 140 -13.95 0.26 -28.26
C ARG A 140 -12.45 0.04 -28.21
N GLU A 141 -11.71 0.54 -29.20
CA GLU A 141 -10.24 0.52 -29.19
C GLU A 141 -9.69 1.32 -28.02
N LEU A 142 -10.18 2.53 -27.81
CA LEU A 142 -9.79 3.38 -26.68
C LEU A 142 -10.04 2.69 -25.32
N THR A 143 -11.25 2.17 -25.10
CA THR A 143 -11.58 1.45 -23.87
C THR A 143 -10.63 0.28 -23.61
N LYS A 144 -10.29 -0.48 -24.65
CA LYS A 144 -9.36 -1.61 -24.54
C LYS A 144 -7.93 -1.13 -24.20
N LEU A 145 -7.47 -0.05 -24.81
CA LEU A 145 -6.16 0.53 -24.52
C LEU A 145 -6.10 1.12 -23.11
N GLN A 146 -7.13 1.88 -22.68
CA GLN A 146 -7.23 2.43 -21.34
C GLN A 146 -7.23 1.34 -20.25
N THR A 147 -7.96 0.26 -20.47
CA THR A 147 -8.01 -0.88 -19.54
C THR A 147 -6.64 -1.52 -19.35
N ASN A 148 -5.85 -1.68 -20.42
CA ASN A 148 -4.58 -2.40 -20.34
C ASN A 148 -3.36 -1.50 -20.10
N LEU A 149 -3.38 -0.25 -20.59
CA LEU A 149 -2.22 0.66 -20.60
C LEU A 149 -2.46 1.94 -19.78
N GLY A 150 -3.69 2.15 -19.28
CA GLY A 150 -4.04 3.38 -18.55
C GLY A 150 -3.11 3.65 -17.36
N GLY A 151 -2.75 2.63 -16.60
CA GLY A 151 -1.87 2.78 -15.44
C GLY A 151 -0.41 3.12 -15.77
N ILE A 152 0.03 2.91 -17.01
CA ILE A 152 1.39 3.27 -17.48
C ILE A 152 1.42 4.47 -18.43
N ARG A 153 0.33 5.23 -18.50
CA ARG A 153 0.17 6.39 -19.40
C ARG A 153 1.32 7.40 -19.35
N ASN A 154 1.87 7.61 -18.16
CA ASN A 154 2.93 8.58 -17.89
C ASN A 154 4.33 7.96 -17.86
N LEU A 155 4.45 6.69 -18.14
CA LEU A 155 5.74 6.02 -18.16
C LEU A 155 6.52 6.43 -19.41
N THR A 156 7.68 7.06 -19.22
CA THR A 156 8.56 7.52 -20.31
C THR A 156 9.80 6.66 -20.49
N LYS A 157 10.21 5.97 -19.45
CA LYS A 157 11.39 5.09 -19.42
C LYS A 157 11.10 3.81 -18.63
N ALA A 158 11.95 2.82 -18.78
CA ALA A 158 11.87 1.59 -17.98
C ALA A 158 11.91 1.92 -16.47
N PRO A 159 11.11 1.22 -15.64
CA PRO A 159 11.11 1.42 -14.20
C PRO A 159 12.42 0.95 -13.57
N SER A 160 12.76 1.49 -12.40
CA SER A 160 13.94 1.11 -11.65
C SER A 160 13.72 -0.12 -10.76
N VAL A 161 12.46 -0.38 -10.38
CA VAL A 161 12.04 -1.52 -9.54
C VAL A 161 10.68 -2.01 -10.00
N LEU A 162 10.45 -3.32 -9.93
CA LEU A 162 9.13 -3.92 -10.06
C LEU A 162 8.61 -4.35 -8.68
N TRP A 163 7.35 -4.01 -8.39
CA TRP A 163 6.57 -4.63 -7.33
C TRP A 163 5.59 -5.62 -7.95
N VAL A 164 5.68 -6.90 -7.60
CA VAL A 164 4.89 -7.98 -8.23
C VAL A 164 4.06 -8.72 -7.19
N VAL A 165 2.77 -8.91 -7.50
CA VAL A 165 1.86 -9.75 -6.72
C VAL A 165 1.58 -11.03 -7.52
N ASP A 166 1.90 -12.19 -6.94
CA ASP A 166 1.82 -13.52 -7.56
C ASP A 166 2.83 -13.71 -8.71
N THR A 167 4.04 -14.12 -8.34
CA THR A 167 5.13 -14.36 -9.31
C THR A 167 4.82 -15.46 -10.31
N LYS A 168 4.03 -16.47 -9.92
CA LYS A 168 3.66 -17.58 -10.79
C LYS A 168 2.76 -17.14 -11.94
N LYS A 169 1.87 -16.18 -11.68
CA LYS A 169 0.99 -15.62 -12.71
C LYS A 169 1.71 -14.62 -13.58
N GLU A 170 2.54 -13.77 -12.97
CA GLU A 170 3.25 -12.68 -13.65
C GLU A 170 4.67 -13.06 -14.09
N HIS A 171 4.92 -14.35 -14.36
CA HIS A 171 6.23 -14.84 -14.79
C HIS A 171 6.81 -14.07 -15.99
N LEU A 172 5.97 -13.64 -16.94
CA LEU A 172 6.41 -12.83 -18.08
C LEU A 172 7.02 -11.50 -17.67
N ALA A 173 6.43 -10.84 -16.65
CA ALA A 173 6.95 -9.58 -16.12
C ALA A 173 8.32 -9.77 -15.47
N ILE A 174 8.47 -10.85 -14.71
CA ILE A 174 9.72 -11.22 -14.04
C ILE A 174 10.81 -11.56 -15.05
N ASP A 175 10.49 -12.34 -16.08
CA ASP A 175 11.43 -12.70 -17.15
C ASP A 175 11.93 -11.48 -17.91
N GLU A 176 11.04 -10.52 -18.18
CA GLU A 176 11.41 -9.26 -18.82
C GLU A 176 12.27 -8.37 -17.89
N ALA A 177 11.95 -8.31 -16.61
CA ALA A 177 12.74 -7.59 -15.62
C ALA A 177 14.15 -8.14 -15.49
N LYS A 178 14.29 -9.48 -15.41
CA LYS A 178 15.59 -10.17 -15.39
C LYS A 178 16.44 -9.85 -16.61
N LYS A 179 15.83 -9.83 -17.82
CA LYS A 179 16.56 -9.48 -19.05
C LYS A 179 17.11 -8.06 -19.05
N LEU A 180 16.44 -7.15 -18.35
CA LEU A 180 16.84 -5.75 -18.24
C LEU A 180 17.62 -5.44 -16.94
N ASN A 181 17.90 -6.46 -16.11
CA ASN A 181 18.52 -6.33 -14.79
C ASN A 181 17.77 -5.35 -13.88
N ILE A 182 16.44 -5.36 -13.94
CA ILE A 182 15.57 -4.55 -13.08
C ILE A 182 15.27 -5.39 -11.83
N PRO A 183 15.60 -4.92 -10.63
CA PRO A 183 15.32 -5.65 -9.40
C PRO A 183 13.82 -5.82 -9.17
N VAL A 184 13.45 -7.01 -8.72
CA VAL A 184 12.07 -7.42 -8.48
C VAL A 184 11.84 -7.61 -6.99
N VAL A 185 10.87 -6.87 -6.46
CA VAL A 185 10.29 -7.06 -5.12
C VAL A 185 8.94 -7.75 -5.30
N ALA A 186 8.71 -8.88 -4.64
CA ALA A 186 7.46 -9.61 -4.86
C ALA A 186 6.92 -10.29 -3.60
N ILE A 187 5.59 -10.44 -3.56
CA ILE A 187 4.91 -11.31 -2.61
C ILE A 187 5.09 -12.76 -3.10
N LEU A 188 5.59 -13.61 -2.20
CA LEU A 188 5.80 -15.01 -2.47
C LEU A 188 4.92 -15.88 -1.57
N ASP A 189 3.96 -16.54 -2.17
CA ASP A 189 3.22 -17.60 -1.52
C ASP A 189 3.97 -18.94 -1.61
N THR A 190 3.52 -19.95 -0.93
CA THR A 190 4.16 -21.26 -0.81
C THR A 190 4.30 -22.04 -2.14
N ASN A 191 3.63 -21.61 -3.21
CA ASN A 191 3.68 -22.19 -4.55
C ASN A 191 4.71 -21.51 -5.49
N CYS A 192 5.35 -20.43 -5.05
CA CYS A 192 6.26 -19.61 -5.86
C CYS A 192 7.72 -20.08 -5.76
N ASP A 193 8.58 -19.61 -6.67
CA ASP A 193 10.02 -19.84 -6.60
C ASP A 193 10.73 -18.59 -6.03
N PRO A 194 11.36 -18.69 -4.86
CA PRO A 194 12.04 -17.54 -4.25
C PRO A 194 13.31 -17.11 -4.97
N ASP A 195 13.88 -17.96 -5.82
CA ASP A 195 15.12 -17.64 -6.56
C ASP A 195 14.83 -16.79 -7.82
N GLU A 196 13.56 -16.56 -8.12
CA GLU A 196 13.15 -15.72 -9.24
C GLU A 196 13.15 -14.23 -8.95
N VAL A 197 13.24 -13.84 -7.67
CA VAL A 197 13.11 -12.45 -7.23
C VAL A 197 14.27 -12.03 -6.33
N ASP A 198 14.62 -10.75 -6.36
CA ASP A 198 15.72 -10.19 -5.59
C ASP A 198 15.32 -9.92 -4.14
N PHE A 199 14.10 -9.41 -3.93
CA PHE A 199 13.54 -9.10 -2.62
C PHE A 199 12.25 -9.88 -2.39
N PRO A 200 12.35 -11.13 -1.92
CA PRO A 200 11.18 -11.96 -1.63
C PRO A 200 10.49 -11.49 -0.35
N ILE A 201 9.18 -11.33 -0.38
CA ILE A 201 8.35 -11.09 0.80
C ILE A 201 7.42 -12.31 0.96
N PRO A 202 7.73 -13.25 1.87
CA PRO A 202 6.87 -14.39 2.09
C PRO A 202 5.51 -13.94 2.64
N GLY A 203 4.43 -14.32 1.95
CA GLY A 203 3.10 -13.90 2.34
C GLY A 203 2.01 -14.40 1.41
N ASN A 204 0.77 -14.29 1.86
CA ASN A 204 -0.41 -14.70 1.13
C ASN A 204 -0.73 -13.73 -0.02
N ASP A 205 -0.84 -14.25 -1.22
CA ASP A 205 -1.20 -13.50 -2.42
C ASP A 205 -2.67 -13.66 -2.84
N ASP A 206 -3.45 -14.51 -2.14
CA ASP A 206 -4.87 -14.78 -2.42
C ASP A 206 -5.81 -13.90 -1.58
N ALA A 207 -5.40 -13.50 -0.40
CA ALA A 207 -6.23 -12.70 0.50
C ALA A 207 -6.16 -11.21 0.15
N ILE A 208 -7.31 -10.59 -0.16
CA ILE A 208 -7.40 -9.15 -0.51
C ILE A 208 -6.76 -8.27 0.58
N ARG A 209 -7.00 -8.59 1.87
CA ARG A 209 -6.44 -7.83 3.00
C ARG A 209 -4.92 -7.94 3.08
N SER A 210 -4.37 -9.13 2.80
CA SER A 210 -2.93 -9.38 2.78
C SER A 210 -2.26 -8.56 1.68
N VAL A 211 -2.76 -8.67 0.45
CA VAL A 211 -2.25 -7.93 -0.71
C VAL A 211 -2.34 -6.43 -0.49
N HIS A 212 -3.48 -5.95 0.02
CA HIS A 212 -3.67 -4.53 0.32
C HIS A 212 -2.66 -4.02 1.37
N LEU A 213 -2.45 -4.77 2.47
CA LEU A 213 -1.50 -4.40 3.51
C LEU A 213 -0.07 -4.33 2.96
N LEU A 214 0.40 -5.38 2.29
CA LEU A 214 1.76 -5.43 1.75
C LEU A 214 2.01 -4.38 0.65
N THR A 215 1.02 -4.18 -0.24
CA THR A 215 1.11 -3.14 -1.28
C THR A 215 1.11 -1.73 -0.66
N ARG A 216 0.34 -1.51 0.41
CA ARG A 216 0.35 -0.26 1.16
C ARG A 216 1.72 0.01 1.77
N VAL A 217 2.36 -0.98 2.36
CA VAL A 217 3.71 -0.86 2.96
C VAL A 217 4.72 -0.40 1.91
N VAL A 218 4.69 -0.99 0.72
CA VAL A 218 5.58 -0.58 -0.38
C VAL A 218 5.25 0.84 -0.85
N ALA A 219 3.97 1.20 -0.92
CA ALA A 219 3.56 2.56 -1.27
C ALA A 219 3.99 3.58 -0.19
N ASP A 220 3.97 3.22 1.09
CA ASP A 220 4.48 4.06 2.18
C ASP A 220 6.01 4.26 2.06
N ALA A 221 6.78 3.21 1.71
CA ALA A 221 8.20 3.32 1.39
C ALA A 221 8.48 4.31 0.25
N ILE A 222 7.65 4.26 -0.80
CA ILE A 222 7.74 5.18 -1.94
C ILE A 222 7.44 6.61 -1.49
N ALA A 223 6.38 6.82 -0.70
CA ALA A 223 6.02 8.13 -0.20
C ALA A 223 7.15 8.76 0.63
N GLU A 224 7.76 8.00 1.54
CA GLU A 224 8.93 8.46 2.31
C GLU A 224 10.14 8.75 1.40
N GLY A 225 10.39 7.91 0.39
CA GLY A 225 11.44 8.14 -0.60
C GLY A 225 11.23 9.43 -1.40
N LEU A 226 9.98 9.72 -1.79
CA LEU A 226 9.62 10.96 -2.47
C LEU A 226 9.82 12.20 -1.58
N ILE A 227 9.45 12.11 -0.30
CA ILE A 227 9.69 13.18 0.68
C ILE A 227 11.20 13.43 0.84
N ALA A 228 11.99 12.38 1.03
CA ALA A 228 13.44 12.47 1.14
C ALA A 228 14.09 13.09 -0.11
N ARG A 229 13.58 12.76 -1.30
CA ARG A 229 14.03 13.36 -2.56
C ARG A 229 13.70 14.85 -2.63
N ASN A 230 12.49 15.24 -2.24
CA ASN A 230 12.07 16.63 -2.28
C ASN A 230 12.85 17.48 -1.26
N ASN A 231 13.10 16.97 -0.07
CA ASN A 231 13.91 17.63 0.95
C ASN A 231 15.35 17.88 0.45
N LYS A 232 15.96 16.91 -0.22
CA LYS A 232 17.28 17.10 -0.87
C LYS A 232 17.23 18.14 -1.98
N ALA A 233 16.17 18.17 -2.78
CA ALA A 233 16.02 19.11 -3.89
C ALA A 233 15.79 20.56 -3.42
N THR A 234 15.15 20.75 -2.27
CA THR A 234 14.88 22.06 -1.66
C THR A 234 16.02 22.59 -0.80
N GLY A 235 17.11 21.82 -0.64
CA GLY A 235 18.24 22.21 0.20
C GLY A 235 17.89 22.25 1.70
N ASN A 236 16.72 21.75 2.07
CA ASN A 236 16.26 21.65 3.45
C ASN A 236 16.68 20.25 3.99
N GLU A 237 17.98 19.96 3.99
CA GLU A 237 18.49 18.97 4.91
C GLU A 237 18.26 19.57 6.29
N GLU A 238 17.29 19.07 7.05
CA GLU A 238 17.38 19.13 8.50
C GLU A 238 18.69 18.42 8.84
N ALA A 239 19.73 19.22 9.07
CA ALA A 239 20.90 18.75 9.75
C ALA A 239 20.37 18.01 11.00
N PRO A 240 20.90 16.82 11.34
CA PRO A 240 20.54 16.19 12.60
C PRO A 240 20.67 17.27 13.65
N ALA A 241 19.58 17.57 14.37
CA ALA A 241 19.55 18.63 15.35
C ALA A 241 20.80 18.47 16.21
N GLU A 242 21.78 19.34 16.01
CA GLU A 242 22.94 19.39 16.89
C GLU A 242 22.37 19.47 18.29
N PRO A 243 22.84 18.66 19.23
CA PRO A 243 22.31 18.72 20.57
C PRO A 243 22.46 20.17 21.04
N LEU A 244 21.32 20.81 21.34
CA LEU A 244 21.23 22.18 21.80
C LEU A 244 22.38 22.45 22.76
N ALA A 245 23.14 23.49 22.52
CA ALA A 245 24.29 23.85 23.32
C ALA A 245 23.82 24.01 24.79
N GLU A 246 24.67 23.65 25.75
CA GLU A 246 24.28 23.66 27.19
C GLU A 246 23.66 24.98 27.64
N TRP A 247 24.11 26.11 27.12
CA TRP A 247 23.56 27.42 27.38
C TRP A 247 22.13 27.63 26.81
N GLU A 248 21.78 26.95 25.74
CA GLU A 248 20.46 27.02 25.11
C GLU A 248 19.42 26.17 25.87
N ARG A 249 19.88 25.07 26.49
CA ARG A 249 19.08 24.26 27.42
C ARG A 249 18.80 25.01 28.72
N GLU A 250 19.78 25.75 29.24
CA GLU A 250 19.61 26.57 30.41
C GLU A 250 18.59 27.71 30.19
N LEU A 251 18.56 28.33 29.01
CA LEU A 251 17.58 29.34 28.65
C LEU A 251 16.16 28.79 28.59
N LEU A 252 15.96 27.61 28.05
CA LEU A 252 14.63 26.96 27.99
C LEU A 252 14.12 26.53 29.36
N VAL A 253 15.02 26.19 30.30
CA VAL A 253 14.66 25.85 31.68
C VAL A 253 14.32 27.11 32.49
N THR A 254 14.98 28.24 32.22
CA THR A 254 14.68 29.51 32.90
C THR A 254 13.38 30.15 32.41
N ASP A 255 13.04 30.01 31.11
CA ASP A 255 11.78 30.51 30.56
C ASP A 255 10.56 29.71 31.08
N SER A 256 10.69 28.41 31.26
CA SER A 256 9.62 27.57 31.84
C SER A 256 9.44 27.82 33.35
N ALA A 257 10.46 28.34 34.07
CA ALA A 257 10.39 28.68 35.48
C ALA A 257 9.76 30.06 35.72
N VAL A 258 9.78 30.93 34.71
CA VAL A 258 9.16 32.26 34.80
C VAL A 258 7.66 32.21 34.50
N GLU A 259 7.21 31.28 33.64
CA GLU A 259 5.78 31.10 33.35
C GLU A 259 5.00 30.46 34.50
N THR A 260 5.66 29.71 35.38
CA THR A 260 5.02 29.11 36.59
C THR A 260 4.97 30.02 37.82
N ALA A 261 5.54 31.23 37.75
CA ALA A 261 5.60 32.17 38.88
C ALA A 261 4.56 33.31 38.82
N VAL A 262 3.69 33.37 37.85
CA VAL A 262 2.71 34.47 37.66
C VAL A 262 1.27 34.08 37.98
N GLU A 263 0.98 32.84 38.37
CA GLU A 263 -0.34 32.44 38.86
C GLU A 263 -0.27 31.90 40.29
N ALA A 264 -0.31 32.82 41.28
CA ALA A 264 -0.76 32.53 42.62
C ALA A 264 -1.81 33.56 43.02
N PRO A 265 -2.98 33.14 43.54
CA PRO A 265 -4.09 34.02 43.84
C PRO A 265 -3.97 34.57 45.27
N VAL A 266 -4.34 35.81 45.39
CA VAL A 266 -4.57 36.48 46.67
C VAL A 266 -6.01 36.22 47.10
N GLU A 267 -6.13 35.58 48.28
CA GLU A 267 -7.08 35.68 49.40
C GLU A 267 -8.40 36.42 49.19
N THR A 268 -9.48 35.91 49.78
CA THR A 268 -9.81 36.04 51.24
C THR A 268 -11.04 35.19 51.56
N VAL A 269 -10.92 34.35 52.55
CA VAL A 269 -11.60 34.30 53.86
C VAL A 269 -13.01 34.96 53.94
N VAL A 270 -14.02 34.19 54.29
CA VAL A 270 -15.02 34.30 55.32
C VAL A 270 -16.08 33.19 55.14
N GLU A 271 -16.04 32.22 55.99
CA GLU A 271 -16.92 31.94 57.15
C GLU A 271 -18.28 31.26 56.80
N ALA A 272 -18.34 30.10 57.32
CA ALA A 272 -19.38 29.55 58.22
C ALA A 272 -20.68 29.01 57.61
N ALA A 273 -20.79 27.79 57.94
CA ALA A 273 -21.87 27.14 58.66
C ALA A 273 -23.01 26.46 57.87
N VAL A 274 -23.11 25.20 58.22
CA VAL A 274 -24.32 24.53 58.73
C VAL A 274 -25.09 23.67 57.72
N GLU A 275 -25.01 22.40 58.11
CA GLU A 275 -26.00 21.32 58.10
C GLU A 275 -26.33 20.54 56.80
N ALA A 276 -25.94 19.30 56.94
CA ALA A 276 -26.68 18.17 56.41
C ALA A 276 -28.01 18.00 57.19
N PRO A 277 -28.94 17.11 56.94
CA PRO A 277 -28.84 15.85 56.24
C PRO A 277 -30.12 15.37 55.47
N VAL A 278 -30.06 14.13 55.06
CA VAL A 278 -31.13 13.07 55.15
C VAL A 278 -32.03 12.78 53.93
N GLU A 279 -31.87 11.55 53.52
CA GLU A 279 -32.87 10.49 53.19
C GLU A 279 -33.80 10.71 51.98
N ALA A 280 -34.06 9.78 51.28
CA ALA A 280 -34.32 8.38 51.24
C ALA A 280 -35.05 8.03 49.91
N ALA A 281 -34.73 6.92 49.42
CA ALA A 281 -35.60 5.76 49.16
C ALA A 281 -36.54 5.76 47.97
N ALA A 282 -36.41 4.64 47.39
CA ALA A 282 -37.40 3.67 46.97
C ALA A 282 -37.89 3.72 45.51
N GLU A 283 -37.54 2.65 44.79
CA GLU A 283 -38.42 1.54 44.36
C GLU A 283 -39.42 1.93 43.29
N VAL A 284 -39.65 1.20 42.26
CA VAL A 284 -40.15 -0.16 42.02
C VAL A 284 -40.25 -0.37 40.51
N ALA A 285 -39.60 -1.39 39.97
CA ALA A 285 -40.14 -2.64 39.45
C ALA A 285 -41.00 -2.62 38.17
N THR A 286 -40.63 -3.62 37.36
CA THR A 286 -41.44 -4.49 36.51
C THR A 286 -42.04 -3.88 35.24
N GLU A 287 -41.89 -4.46 34.09
CA GLU A 287 -42.44 -5.76 33.64
C GLU A 287 -41.98 -6.07 32.21
N ALA A 288 -41.54 -7.27 31.99
CA ALA A 288 -41.62 -7.90 30.66
C ALA A 288 -42.98 -8.53 30.49
N PRO A 289 -43.47 -8.78 29.29
CA PRO A 289 -43.65 -10.12 28.79
C PRO A 289 -43.29 -10.27 27.29
N ALA A 290 -42.60 -11.30 26.88
CA ALA A 290 -42.99 -12.67 26.53
C ALA A 290 -43.91 -12.81 25.30
N VAL A 291 -43.31 -13.50 24.30
CA VAL A 291 -43.84 -14.57 23.44
C VAL A 291 -44.94 -14.21 22.43
N GLU A 292 -44.67 -14.46 21.15
CA GLU A 292 -45.36 -15.51 20.40
C GLU A 292 -44.69 -15.81 19.04
N THR A 293 -44.46 -17.06 18.89
CA THR A 293 -44.20 -17.85 17.70
C THR A 293 -45.42 -17.81 16.75
N GLU A 294 -45.19 -17.78 15.44
CA GLU A 294 -45.97 -18.61 14.51
C GLU A 294 -45.22 -18.82 13.18
N THR A 295 -45.12 -20.05 12.89
CA THR A 295 -44.80 -20.85 11.73
C THR A 295 -45.70 -20.58 10.50
N GLU A 296 -45.21 -21.11 9.34
CA GLU A 296 -45.91 -21.50 8.07
C GLU A 296 -45.96 -20.43 6.97
N LYS A 297 -45.31 -20.63 5.87
CA LYS A 297 -45.41 -21.64 4.81
C LYS A 297 -44.17 -21.64 3.91
#